data_d88ddf0dac0d88bb7e7aa636e5da7bbb
#
_entry.id   d88ddf0dac0d88bb7e7aa636e5da7bbb
#
_cell.length_a   1.000
_cell.length_b   1.000
_cell.length_c   1.000
_cell.angle_alpha   90.00
_cell.angle_beta   90.00
_cell.angle_gamma   90.00
#
_symmetry.space_group_name_H-M   'P 1'
#
loop_
_entity.id
_entity.type
_entity.pdbx_description
1 polymer ?
#
loop_
_entity_poly.entity_id
_entity_poly.type
_entity_poly.pdbx_seq_one_letter_code
_entity_poly.pdbx_strand_id
1 'polypeptide(L)'
;MLSGSLFWDYQIWVTARSEVPDFFGTLTVGDSAEVHLQQGADLGERMAHALQSVLARYRYAIIIGSDCPQLDQLHLNQLVARLQEGDQAALVPACDGGYVALGLSEFSESIFKQVDWGTDKVLAQTLERINALNWRCFLAEPLADVDRVEDLNELSDFEWGKKWSALVS
;
A
#
# COMPACT_ATOMS: atom_id res chain seq x y z
N MET A 1 -1.26 -1.83 28.58
CA MET A 1 -1.86 -0.60 28.01
C MET A 1 -0.73 0.24 27.47
N LEU A 2 -0.49 0.20 26.17
CA LEU A 2 0.42 1.11 25.46
C LEU A 2 -0.44 1.99 24.57
N SER A 3 -0.99 3.08 25.13
CA SER A 3 -1.56 4.19 24.37
C SER A 3 -0.44 5.10 23.87
N GLY A 4 0.48 4.56 23.09
CA GLY A 4 1.38 5.36 22.29
C GLY A 4 0.66 5.70 21.00
N SER A 5 0.41 6.98 20.72
CA SER A 5 0.01 7.39 19.39
C SER A 5 1.09 6.89 18.42
N LEU A 6 0.70 6.07 17.43
CA LEU A 6 1.60 5.68 16.36
C LEU A 6 1.94 6.97 15.59
N PHE A 7 3.21 7.36 15.61
CA PHE A 7 3.71 8.41 14.74
C PHE A 7 3.98 7.78 13.38
N TRP A 8 3.36 8.31 12.35
CA TRP A 8 3.52 7.90 10.97
C TRP A 8 4.35 8.93 10.24
N ASP A 9 5.44 8.49 9.58
CA ASP A 9 6.13 9.27 8.58
C ASP A 9 5.59 8.84 7.20
N TYR A 10 5.15 9.81 6.41
CA TYR A 10 4.57 9.59 5.10
C TYR A 10 5.57 9.92 4.00
N GLN A 11 5.63 9.06 3.00
CA GLN A 11 6.39 9.28 1.79
C GLN A 11 5.49 9.07 0.57
N ILE A 12 5.65 9.92 -0.44
CA ILE A 12 4.95 9.82 -1.71
C ILE A 12 5.96 9.41 -2.77
N TRP A 13 5.71 8.28 -3.42
CA TRP A 13 6.58 7.73 -4.44
C TRP A 13 5.92 7.89 -5.82
N VAL A 14 6.54 8.66 -6.72
CA VAL A 14 5.99 9.05 -8.04
C VAL A 14 6.87 8.54 -9.18
N THR A 15 6.27 8.30 -10.35
CA THR A 15 6.99 7.79 -11.54
C THR A 15 7.81 8.86 -12.25
N ALA A 16 7.37 10.15 -12.22
CA ALA A 16 8.11 11.25 -12.81
C ALA A 16 7.85 12.56 -12.06
N ARG A 17 8.90 13.38 -11.91
CA ARG A 17 8.76 14.72 -11.31
C ARG A 17 8.23 15.76 -12.28
N SER A 18 8.46 15.57 -13.61
CA SER A 18 8.20 16.60 -14.62
C SER A 18 6.74 16.70 -15.04
N GLU A 19 5.92 15.69 -14.77
CA GLU A 19 4.54 15.64 -15.24
C GLU A 19 3.52 16.09 -14.18
N VAL A 20 3.97 16.37 -12.97
CA VAL A 20 3.13 16.82 -11.86
C VAL A 20 3.71 18.11 -11.27
N PRO A 21 3.62 19.26 -12.00
CA PRO A 21 3.97 20.52 -11.41
C PRO A 21 2.99 20.82 -10.28
N ASP A 22 3.50 21.05 -9.09
CA ASP A 22 2.80 21.56 -7.90
C ASP A 22 1.65 20.73 -7.32
N PHE A 23 1.14 19.69 -8.00
CA PHE A 23 0.03 18.90 -7.47
C PHE A 23 0.40 18.24 -6.12
N PHE A 24 1.56 17.62 -6.04
CA PHE A 24 2.01 17.02 -4.77
C PHE A 24 2.55 18.06 -3.78
N GLY A 25 2.98 19.23 -4.23
CA GLY A 25 3.34 20.36 -3.36
C GLY A 25 2.12 21.00 -2.70
N THR A 26 0.93 20.81 -3.27
CA THR A 26 -0.36 21.28 -2.73
C THR A 26 -1.12 20.20 -1.97
N LEU A 27 -0.74 18.91 -2.12
CA LEU A 27 -1.24 17.86 -1.23
C LEU A 27 -0.59 18.07 0.15
N THR A 28 -1.25 18.87 0.96
CA THR A 28 -0.94 18.99 2.40
C THR A 28 -1.34 17.68 3.12
N VAL A 29 -0.56 16.63 2.87
CA VAL A 29 -0.53 15.47 3.74
C VAL A 29 0.39 15.84 4.90
N GLY A 30 -0.04 16.75 5.77
CA GLY A 30 0.77 17.31 6.81
C GLY A 30 2.04 18.02 6.28
N ASP A 31 2.64 18.93 7.04
CA ASP A 31 3.79 19.75 6.62
C ASP A 31 5.11 18.96 6.36
N SER A 32 5.10 17.62 6.18
CA SER A 32 6.31 16.79 6.19
C SER A 32 6.35 15.57 5.24
N ALA A 33 5.45 15.44 4.27
CA ALA A 33 5.54 14.32 3.34
C ALA A 33 6.72 14.47 2.37
N GLU A 34 7.69 13.55 2.41
CA GLU A 34 8.80 13.51 1.45
C GLU A 34 8.33 12.90 0.12
N VAL A 35 8.66 13.56 -1.01
CA VAL A 35 8.36 13.05 -2.36
C VAL A 35 9.61 12.39 -2.95
N HIS A 36 9.50 11.13 -3.32
CA HIS A 36 10.55 10.31 -3.90
C HIS A 36 10.20 9.85 -5.31
N LEU A 37 11.23 9.61 -6.14
CA LEU A 37 11.06 8.98 -7.45
C LEU A 37 11.08 7.47 -7.31
N GLN A 38 10.09 6.81 -7.91
CA GLN A 38 10.10 5.35 -8.07
C GLN A 38 11.28 4.94 -8.96
N GLN A 39 11.95 3.86 -8.60
CA GLN A 39 13.05 3.26 -9.36
C GLN A 39 12.75 1.77 -9.57
N GLY A 40 12.86 1.31 -10.80
CA GLY A 40 12.61 -0.07 -11.21
C GLY A 40 11.94 -0.15 -12.56
N ALA A 41 12.16 -1.26 -13.26
CA ALA A 41 11.60 -1.52 -14.59
C ALA A 41 10.12 -1.89 -14.53
N ASP A 42 9.71 -2.56 -13.45
CA ASP A 42 8.33 -2.98 -13.21
C ASP A 42 7.81 -2.53 -11.83
N LEU A 43 6.55 -2.85 -11.53
CA LEU A 43 5.92 -2.51 -10.27
C LEU A 43 6.63 -3.17 -9.07
N GLY A 44 7.04 -4.43 -9.22
CA GLY A 44 7.73 -5.18 -8.17
C GLY A 44 9.06 -4.56 -7.79
N GLU A 45 9.89 -4.21 -8.77
CA GLU A 45 11.17 -3.52 -8.53
C GLU A 45 10.97 -2.15 -7.87
N ARG A 46 9.93 -1.41 -8.29
CA ARG A 46 9.61 -0.10 -7.69
C ARG A 46 9.19 -0.23 -6.24
N MET A 47 8.31 -1.18 -5.91
CA MET A 47 7.91 -1.47 -4.54
C MET A 47 9.08 -1.97 -3.70
N ALA A 48 9.90 -2.87 -4.23
CA ALA A 48 11.10 -3.37 -3.56
C ALA A 48 12.06 -2.23 -3.20
N HIS A 49 12.35 -1.34 -4.15
CA HIS A 49 13.22 -0.19 -3.92
C HIS A 49 12.66 0.74 -2.84
N ALA A 50 11.37 1.07 -2.88
CA ALA A 50 10.72 1.92 -1.89
C ALA A 50 10.79 1.29 -0.49
N LEU A 51 10.35 0.04 -0.34
CA LEU A 51 10.33 -0.66 0.94
C LEU A 51 11.73 -0.88 1.52
N GLN A 52 12.72 -1.23 0.68
CA GLN A 52 14.11 -1.34 1.10
C GLN A 52 14.65 -0.02 1.66
N SER A 53 14.36 1.09 0.98
CA SER A 53 14.79 2.43 1.38
C SER A 53 14.18 2.84 2.72
N VAL A 54 12.91 2.53 2.93
CA VAL A 54 12.19 2.84 4.19
C VAL A 54 12.69 1.95 5.32
N LEU A 55 12.81 0.63 5.11
CA LEU A 55 13.25 -0.32 6.14
C LEU A 55 14.73 -0.15 6.55
N ALA A 56 15.53 0.55 5.74
CA ALA A 56 16.89 0.95 6.16
C ALA A 56 16.87 1.99 7.29
N ARG A 57 15.77 2.72 7.50
CA ARG A 57 15.62 3.81 8.48
C ARG A 57 14.57 3.51 9.54
N TYR A 58 13.57 2.70 9.22
CA TYR A 58 12.40 2.40 10.06
C TYR A 58 12.28 0.91 10.32
N ARG A 59 11.71 0.57 11.46
CA ARG A 59 11.50 -0.82 11.86
C ARG A 59 10.40 -1.51 11.05
N TYR A 60 9.42 -0.75 10.60
CA TYR A 60 8.28 -1.23 9.82
C TYR A 60 8.08 -0.29 8.64
N ALA A 61 7.67 -0.85 7.52
CA ALA A 61 7.26 -0.09 6.35
C ALA A 61 5.95 -0.64 5.83
N ILE A 62 5.04 0.24 5.42
CA ILE A 62 3.81 -0.14 4.73
C ILE A 62 3.77 0.64 3.42
N ILE A 63 3.65 -0.09 2.30
CA ILE A 63 3.32 0.50 1.01
C ILE A 63 1.83 0.31 0.74
N ILE A 64 1.19 1.34 0.19
CA ILE A 64 -0.23 1.33 -0.16
C ILE A 64 -0.42 1.75 -1.61
N GLY A 65 -1.41 1.16 -2.28
CA GLY A 65 -1.97 1.67 -3.53
C GLY A 65 -2.76 2.97 -3.30
N SER A 66 -2.94 3.75 -4.34
CA SER A 66 -3.70 5.02 -4.29
C SER A 66 -5.16 4.86 -4.72
N ASP A 67 -5.57 3.68 -5.10
CA ASP A 67 -6.81 3.31 -5.79
C ASP A 67 -7.83 2.57 -4.90
N CYS A 68 -7.51 2.38 -3.62
CA CYS A 68 -8.41 1.75 -2.65
C CYS A 68 -8.89 2.75 -1.59
N PRO A 69 -9.99 3.45 -1.83
CA PRO A 69 -10.53 4.44 -0.90
C PRO A 69 -11.14 3.81 0.37
N GLN A 70 -11.37 2.50 0.38
CA GLN A 70 -11.84 1.78 1.56
C GLN A 70 -10.71 1.50 2.56
N LEU A 71 -9.44 1.63 2.14
CA LEU A 71 -8.29 1.45 3.02
C LEU A 71 -8.22 2.62 4.01
N ASP A 72 -8.50 2.35 5.27
CA ASP A 72 -8.55 3.35 6.33
C ASP A 72 -7.45 3.14 7.40
N GLN A 73 -7.43 4.01 8.39
CA GLN A 73 -6.48 3.96 9.49
C GLN A 73 -6.60 2.67 10.33
N LEU A 74 -7.78 2.04 10.39
CA LEU A 74 -7.97 0.81 11.16
C LEU A 74 -7.22 -0.34 10.50
N HIS A 75 -7.29 -0.46 9.18
CA HIS A 75 -6.53 -1.44 8.41
C HIS A 75 -5.02 -1.26 8.60
N LEU A 76 -4.51 -0.03 8.50
CA LEU A 76 -3.09 0.26 8.71
C LEU A 76 -2.64 -0.07 10.13
N ASN A 77 -3.43 0.28 11.14
CA ASN A 77 -3.14 -0.05 12.54
C ASN A 77 -3.11 -1.57 12.76
N GLN A 78 -4.00 -2.32 12.11
CA GLN A 78 -4.02 -3.78 12.16
C GLN A 78 -2.73 -4.38 11.58
N LEU A 79 -2.28 -3.90 10.40
CA LEU A 79 -1.00 -4.35 9.82
C LEU A 79 0.17 -4.08 10.77
N VAL A 80 0.25 -2.86 11.33
CA VAL A 80 1.33 -2.53 12.28
C VAL A 80 1.29 -3.40 13.52
N ALA A 81 0.12 -3.64 14.09
CA ALA A 81 -0.03 -4.51 15.26
C ALA A 81 0.51 -5.91 14.97
N ARG A 82 0.20 -6.47 13.82
CA ARG A 82 0.67 -7.79 13.39
C ARG A 82 2.20 -7.83 13.22
N LEU A 83 2.78 -6.80 12.57
CA LEU A 83 4.23 -6.68 12.45
C LEU A 83 4.92 -6.54 13.81
N GLN A 84 4.31 -5.82 14.77
CA GLN A 84 4.80 -5.69 16.15
C GLN A 84 4.72 -7.01 16.93
N GLU A 85 3.74 -7.86 16.63
CA GLU A 85 3.60 -9.21 17.18
C GLU A 85 4.60 -10.22 16.58
N GLY A 86 5.39 -9.78 15.59
CA GLY A 86 6.50 -10.50 14.99
C GLY A 86 6.18 -11.19 13.68
N ASP A 87 5.09 -10.84 13.00
CA ASP A 87 4.90 -11.22 11.60
C ASP A 87 5.92 -10.46 10.74
N GLN A 88 6.52 -11.11 9.74
CA GLN A 88 7.45 -10.47 8.83
C GLN A 88 6.72 -9.73 7.72
N ALA A 89 5.52 -10.20 7.36
CA ALA A 89 4.68 -9.57 6.36
C ALA A 89 3.22 -9.48 6.85
N ALA A 90 2.52 -8.43 6.40
CA ALA A 90 1.10 -8.24 6.63
C ALA A 90 0.47 -7.58 5.41
N LEU A 91 -0.60 -8.16 4.86
CA LEU A 91 -1.22 -7.67 3.63
C LEU A 91 -2.71 -7.39 3.83
N VAL A 92 -3.20 -6.42 3.06
CA VAL A 92 -4.63 -6.25 2.77
C VAL A 92 -4.84 -6.68 1.31
N PRO A 93 -5.48 -7.83 1.07
CA PRO A 93 -5.77 -8.29 -0.28
C PRO A 93 -6.71 -7.34 -1.02
N ALA A 94 -6.60 -7.31 -2.36
CA ALA A 94 -7.60 -6.73 -3.26
C ALA A 94 -8.52 -7.82 -3.79
N CYS A 95 -9.76 -7.47 -4.14
CA CYS A 95 -10.73 -8.43 -4.69
C CYS A 95 -10.35 -8.93 -6.08
N ASP A 96 -9.49 -8.22 -6.81
CA ASP A 96 -9.01 -8.55 -8.15
C ASP A 96 -7.88 -9.60 -8.17
N GLY A 97 -7.40 -10.04 -6.99
CA GLY A 97 -6.29 -10.99 -6.85
C GLY A 97 -4.92 -10.33 -6.64
N GLY A 98 -4.89 -9.02 -6.46
CA GLY A 98 -3.74 -8.24 -5.99
C GLY A 98 -3.76 -7.99 -4.48
N TYR A 99 -3.15 -6.90 -4.07
CA TYR A 99 -3.24 -6.37 -2.72
C TYR A 99 -3.15 -4.84 -2.73
N VAL A 100 -3.91 -4.20 -1.84
CA VAL A 100 -3.97 -2.74 -1.71
C VAL A 100 -2.95 -2.20 -0.72
N ALA A 101 -2.46 -3.05 0.19
CA ALA A 101 -1.41 -2.70 1.14
C ALA A 101 -0.49 -3.90 1.43
N LEU A 102 0.80 -3.62 1.57
CA LEU A 102 1.82 -4.58 2.01
C LEU A 102 2.68 -3.94 3.09
N GLY A 103 2.63 -4.50 4.29
CA GLY A 103 3.48 -4.15 5.42
C GLY A 103 4.60 -5.17 5.61
N LEU A 104 5.81 -4.70 5.92
CA LEU A 104 6.98 -5.51 6.18
C LEU A 104 7.72 -5.07 7.44
N SER A 105 8.26 -6.03 8.20
CA SER A 105 9.23 -5.81 9.29
C SER A 105 10.66 -6.22 8.89
N GLU A 106 10.80 -6.98 7.83
CA GLU A 106 12.06 -7.42 7.25
C GLU A 106 12.01 -7.25 5.73
N PHE A 107 13.15 -7.04 5.09
CA PHE A 107 13.23 -6.90 3.63
C PHE A 107 13.83 -8.14 2.99
N SER A 108 13.16 -8.63 1.96
CA SER A 108 13.73 -9.58 1.00
C SER A 108 13.25 -9.24 -0.40
N GLU A 109 14.18 -9.02 -1.30
CA GLU A 109 13.89 -8.75 -2.71
C GLU A 109 13.14 -9.92 -3.38
N SER A 110 13.31 -11.14 -2.85
CA SER A 110 12.72 -12.36 -3.43
C SER A 110 11.19 -12.35 -3.46
N ILE A 111 10.53 -11.61 -2.54
CA ILE A 111 9.06 -11.52 -2.51
C ILE A 111 8.48 -10.79 -3.73
N PHE A 112 9.31 -10.01 -4.43
CA PHE A 112 8.91 -9.24 -5.62
C PHE A 112 9.34 -9.89 -6.93
N LYS A 113 10.16 -10.98 -6.87
CA LYS A 113 10.70 -11.63 -8.07
C LYS A 113 9.75 -12.68 -8.63
N GLN A 114 9.67 -12.74 -9.96
CA GLN A 114 8.83 -13.73 -10.66
C GLN A 114 7.36 -13.66 -10.22
N VAL A 115 6.84 -12.46 -10.10
CA VAL A 115 5.42 -12.16 -9.86
C VAL A 115 4.87 -11.57 -11.14
N ASP A 116 3.74 -12.10 -11.61
CA ASP A 116 3.05 -11.65 -12.82
C ASP A 116 2.25 -10.37 -12.50
N TRP A 117 2.95 -9.24 -12.37
CA TRP A 117 2.36 -7.95 -11.99
C TRP A 117 1.23 -7.53 -12.93
N GLY A 118 0.14 -6.98 -12.36
CA GLY A 118 -1.05 -6.56 -13.11
C GLY A 118 -1.97 -7.72 -13.50
N THR A 119 -1.88 -8.86 -12.81
CA THR A 119 -2.77 -10.01 -13.00
C THR A 119 -3.42 -10.44 -11.67
N ASP A 120 -4.45 -11.25 -11.75
CA ASP A 120 -5.14 -11.89 -10.62
C ASP A 120 -4.28 -12.90 -9.82
N LYS A 121 -3.03 -13.12 -10.23
CA LYS A 121 -2.10 -14.06 -9.59
C LYS A 121 -1.16 -13.39 -8.58
N VAL A 122 -1.12 -12.06 -8.54
CA VAL A 122 -0.14 -11.28 -7.76
C VAL A 122 -0.13 -11.71 -6.30
N LEU A 123 -1.27 -11.74 -5.64
CA LEU A 123 -1.38 -12.13 -4.22
C LEU A 123 -0.87 -13.55 -3.99
N ALA A 124 -1.35 -14.51 -4.79
CA ALA A 124 -0.97 -15.92 -4.63
C ALA A 124 0.54 -16.11 -4.79
N GLN A 125 1.14 -15.52 -5.83
CA GLN A 125 2.57 -15.61 -6.08
C GLN A 125 3.39 -14.91 -5.00
N THR A 126 2.95 -13.74 -4.52
CA THR A 126 3.62 -13.05 -3.41
C THR A 126 3.62 -13.90 -2.14
N LEU A 127 2.49 -14.53 -1.81
CA LEU A 127 2.39 -15.44 -0.66
C LEU A 127 3.28 -16.67 -0.80
N GLU A 128 3.41 -17.24 -2.01
CA GLU A 128 4.37 -18.33 -2.26
C GLU A 128 5.81 -17.91 -1.95
N ARG A 129 6.21 -16.67 -2.33
CA ARG A 129 7.54 -16.13 -2.04
C ARG A 129 7.75 -15.90 -0.54
N ILE A 130 6.75 -15.36 0.16
CA ILE A 130 6.76 -15.16 1.61
C ILE A 130 6.90 -16.51 2.33
N ASN A 131 6.13 -17.53 1.91
CA ASN A 131 6.21 -18.88 2.46
C ASN A 131 7.58 -19.54 2.22
N ALA A 132 8.19 -19.32 1.06
CA ALA A 132 9.52 -19.85 0.74
C ALA A 132 10.62 -19.28 1.66
N LEU A 133 10.41 -18.09 2.24
CA LEU A 133 11.26 -17.49 3.25
C LEU A 133 10.99 -18.01 4.68
N ASN A 134 9.98 -18.86 4.86
CA ASN A 134 9.44 -19.24 6.17
C ASN A 134 8.98 -18.04 7.01
N TRP A 135 8.55 -16.97 6.38
CA TRP A 135 8.02 -15.79 7.04
C TRP A 135 6.58 -16.03 7.50
N ARG A 136 6.27 -15.53 8.70
CA ARG A 136 4.88 -15.42 9.13
C ARG A 136 4.24 -14.25 8.42
N CYS A 137 3.05 -14.48 7.90
CA CYS A 137 2.30 -13.51 7.12
C CYS A 137 0.87 -13.42 7.62
N PHE A 138 0.44 -12.20 7.93
CA PHE A 138 -0.95 -11.90 8.22
C PHE A 138 -1.68 -11.45 6.95
N LEU A 139 -2.91 -11.93 6.77
CA LEU A 139 -3.83 -11.45 5.74
C LEU A 139 -5.05 -10.83 6.43
N ALA A 140 -5.33 -9.57 6.11
CA ALA A 140 -6.57 -8.90 6.48
C ALA A 140 -7.73 -9.35 5.58
N GLU A 141 -8.95 -8.87 5.88
CA GLU A 141 -10.09 -9.03 4.98
C GLU A 141 -9.84 -8.30 3.67
N PRO A 142 -10.23 -8.87 2.51
CA PRO A 142 -10.05 -8.23 1.21
C PRO A 142 -10.85 -6.93 1.10
N LEU A 143 -10.29 -5.96 0.38
CA LEU A 143 -10.97 -4.71 0.03
C LEU A 143 -11.18 -4.63 -1.49
N ALA A 144 -12.26 -3.94 -1.88
CA ALA A 144 -12.48 -3.60 -3.27
C ALA A 144 -11.63 -2.38 -3.64
N ASP A 145 -10.91 -2.48 -4.75
CA ASP A 145 -10.25 -1.37 -5.43
C ASP A 145 -11.19 -0.70 -6.43
N VAL A 146 -10.89 0.52 -6.82
CA VAL A 146 -11.68 1.30 -7.77
C VAL A 146 -10.90 1.46 -9.06
N ASP A 147 -11.09 0.52 -9.97
CA ASP A 147 -10.41 0.52 -11.26
C ASP A 147 -11.24 1.14 -12.38
N ARG A 148 -12.56 1.17 -12.23
CA ARG A 148 -13.52 1.59 -13.26
C ARG A 148 -14.53 2.59 -12.72
N VAL A 149 -15.11 3.36 -13.64
CA VAL A 149 -16.17 4.32 -13.30
C VAL A 149 -17.38 3.64 -12.65
N GLU A 150 -17.68 2.40 -13.04
CA GLU A 150 -18.76 1.59 -12.48
C GLU A 150 -18.55 1.29 -10.99
N ASP A 151 -17.30 1.12 -10.55
CA ASP A 151 -16.92 0.82 -9.18
C ASP A 151 -17.19 2.02 -8.25
N LEU A 152 -17.27 3.24 -8.82
CA LEU A 152 -17.66 4.44 -8.08
C LEU A 152 -19.08 4.35 -7.48
N ASN A 153 -19.94 3.49 -8.03
CA ASN A 153 -21.28 3.30 -7.47
C ASN A 153 -21.24 2.61 -6.10
N GLU A 154 -20.24 1.77 -5.85
CA GLU A 154 -20.03 1.11 -4.55
C GLU A 154 -19.56 2.11 -3.48
N LEU A 155 -19.02 3.25 -3.91
CA LEU A 155 -18.57 4.33 -3.03
C LEU A 155 -19.70 5.25 -2.58
N SER A 156 -20.92 5.10 -3.13
CA SER A 156 -22.09 5.92 -2.80
C SER A 156 -22.50 5.82 -1.32
N ASP A 157 -22.09 4.75 -0.64
CA ASP A 157 -22.35 4.55 0.79
C ASP A 157 -21.41 5.34 1.70
N PHE A 158 -20.30 5.87 1.16
CA PHE A 158 -19.38 6.72 1.90
C PHE A 158 -19.73 8.21 1.77
N GLU A 159 -19.63 8.97 2.87
CA GLU A 159 -19.96 10.42 2.86
C GLU A 159 -19.15 11.22 1.81
N TRP A 160 -17.91 10.84 1.56
CA TRP A 160 -17.07 11.47 0.55
C TRP A 160 -17.41 10.97 -0.87
N GLY A 161 -17.87 9.73 -1.04
CA GLY A 161 -18.33 9.19 -2.32
C GLY A 161 -19.55 9.97 -2.85
N LYS A 162 -20.44 10.45 -1.97
CA LYS A 162 -21.55 11.33 -2.34
C LYS A 162 -21.11 12.68 -2.90
N LYS A 163 -19.94 13.19 -2.46
CA LYS A 163 -19.37 14.42 -3.01
C LYS A 163 -18.78 14.22 -4.42
N TRP A 164 -18.22 13.04 -4.71
CA TRP A 164 -17.65 12.72 -6.02
C TRP A 164 -18.74 12.44 -7.05
N SER A 165 -19.80 11.71 -6.72
CA SER A 165 -20.91 11.46 -7.63
C SER A 165 -21.62 12.76 -8.07
N ALA A 166 -21.62 13.79 -7.23
CA ALA A 166 -22.14 15.11 -7.55
C ALA A 166 -21.23 15.95 -8.47
N LEU A 167 -19.97 15.57 -8.65
CA LEU A 167 -19.02 16.27 -9.52
C LEU A 167 -18.93 15.66 -10.93
N VAL A 168 -19.42 14.43 -11.10
CA VAL A 168 -19.37 13.67 -12.37
C VAL A 168 -20.74 13.61 -13.06
N SER A 169 -21.81 14.08 -12.41
CA SER A 169 -23.16 14.26 -12.97
C SER A 169 -23.33 15.65 -13.58
#